data_93243b69c5ec69e27062e7dce0bb65d8
#
_entry.id   93243b69c5ec69e27062e7dce0bb65d8
#
_cell.length_a   1.000
_cell.length_b   1.000
_cell.length_c   1.000
_cell.angle_alpha   90.00
_cell.angle_beta   90.00
_cell.angle_gamma   90.00
#
_symmetry.space_group_name_H-M   'P 1'
#
loop_
_entity.id
_entity.type
_entity.pdbx_description
1 polymer ?
#
loop_
_entity_poly.entity_id
_entity_poly.type
_entity_poly.pdbx_seq_one_letter_code
_entity_poly.pdbx_strand_id
1 'polypeptide(L)'
;MFKHLLRTASLCIVAAALLSAAPPAPATIAGQWQFTVELAVGTGRPLVTFKQDGEKITGTYEGRYGKSALEGTVKENHVEFIVTVVAEGTTVSGAFAGDVEKDRMTGTVEYEGAGDGTWSAVRIPEKR
;
A
#
# COMPACT_ATOMS: atom_id res chain seq x y z
N MET A 1 14.18 -7.59 71.05
CA MET A 1 14.02 -7.47 70.59
C MET A 1 14.11 -7.23 69.41
N PHE A 2 14.07 -7.24 68.68
CA PHE A 2 14.15 -6.97 67.67
C PHE A 2 13.66 -7.21 66.74
N LYS A 3 13.29 -7.05 66.21
CA LYS A 3 12.73 -7.10 65.40
C LYS A 3 12.98 -6.90 64.32
N HIS A 4 13.05 -7.10 63.52
CA HIS A 4 13.22 -6.93 62.49
C HIS A 4 12.52 -7.03 61.57
N LEU A 5 12.20 -6.57 61.06
CA LEU A 5 11.52 -6.49 60.33
C LEU A 5 11.85 -6.53 59.15
N LEU A 6 11.69 -6.97 58.53
CA LEU A 6 11.94 -7.11 57.46
C LEU A 6 11.11 -6.86 56.55
N ARG A 7 11.09 -6.26 56.00
CA ARG A 7 10.43 -5.98 55.16
C ARG A 7 10.75 -6.32 54.03
N THR A 8 10.46 -6.86 53.43
CA THR A 8 10.54 -7.28 52.26
C THR A 8 9.90 -6.39 51.37
N ALA A 9 10.56 -5.79 50.77
CA ALA A 9 10.11 -5.04 49.78
C ALA A 9 9.69 -5.87 48.72
N SER A 10 8.59 -6.04 48.58
CA SER A 10 8.11 -6.68 47.54
C SER A 10 8.27 -5.85 46.37
N LEU A 11 9.11 -6.19 45.62
CA LEU A 11 9.33 -5.57 44.51
C LEU A 11 8.40 -6.00 43.51
N CYS A 12 7.43 -5.36 43.33
CA CYS A 12 6.62 -5.60 42.26
C CYS A 12 7.24 -5.08 41.08
N ILE A 13 7.91 -5.85 40.47
CA ILE A 13 8.30 -5.49 39.27
C ILE A 13 7.19 -5.71 38.41
N VAL A 14 6.54 -4.79 38.20
CA VAL A 14 5.69 -4.76 37.13
C VAL A 14 6.57 -4.71 35.97
N ALA A 15 6.90 -5.77 35.50
CA ALA A 15 7.45 -5.83 34.25
C ALA A 15 6.37 -5.26 33.42
N ALA A 16 6.43 -4.10 33.23
CA ALA A 16 5.60 -3.46 32.32
C ALA A 16 5.89 -4.16 31.07
N ALA A 17 5.10 -5.03 30.78
CA ALA A 17 5.20 -5.68 29.60
C ALA A 17 5.19 -4.66 28.60
N LEU A 18 6.29 -4.38 28.15
CA LEU A 18 6.38 -3.66 27.12
C LEU A 18 5.90 -4.41 26.05
N LEU A 19 4.75 -4.36 25.87
CA LEU A 19 4.23 -4.85 24.75
C LEU A 19 4.59 -3.94 23.72
N SER A 20 5.71 -4.15 23.16
CA SER A 20 5.92 -3.56 21.93
C SER A 20 4.94 -4.25 21.05
N ALA A 21 3.87 -3.68 20.87
CA ALA A 21 2.97 -4.14 19.88
C ALA A 21 3.71 -4.07 18.57
N ALA A 22 3.84 -5.14 17.94
CA ALA A 22 4.37 -5.15 16.59
C ALA A 22 3.53 -4.17 15.78
N PRO A 23 4.11 -3.44 14.89
CA PRO A 23 3.32 -2.56 14.04
C PRO A 23 2.27 -3.40 13.33
N PRO A 24 1.11 -2.87 13.09
CA PRO A 24 0.09 -3.63 12.38
C PRO A 24 0.63 -4.09 11.04
N ALA A 25 0.27 -5.28 10.66
CA ALA A 25 0.69 -5.81 9.39
C ALA A 25 0.10 -4.95 8.27
N PRO A 26 0.82 -4.77 7.18
CA PRO A 26 0.27 -4.01 6.07
C PRO A 26 -0.91 -4.75 5.45
N ALA A 27 -1.81 -4.02 4.84
CA ALA A 27 -2.92 -4.61 4.12
C ALA A 27 -2.36 -5.51 3.02
N THR A 28 -3.06 -6.59 2.72
CA THR A 28 -2.63 -7.52 1.67
C THR A 28 -3.28 -7.10 0.38
N ILE A 29 -2.47 -6.68 -0.57
CA ILE A 29 -3.00 -6.26 -1.86
C ILE A 29 -2.48 -7.10 -3.02
N ALA A 30 -1.77 -8.19 -2.73
CA ALA A 30 -1.29 -9.06 -3.80
C ALA A 30 -2.46 -9.57 -4.64
N GLY A 31 -2.27 -9.68 -5.92
CA GLY A 31 -3.31 -10.15 -6.84
C GLY A 31 -3.66 -9.12 -7.89
N GLN A 32 -4.75 -9.37 -8.58
CA GLN A 32 -5.17 -8.50 -9.66
C GLN A 32 -6.26 -7.54 -9.24
N TRP A 33 -6.19 -6.34 -9.76
CA TRP A 33 -7.15 -5.30 -9.45
C TRP A 33 -7.55 -4.58 -10.73
N GLN A 34 -8.82 -4.27 -10.85
CA GLN A 34 -9.30 -3.47 -11.97
C GLN A 34 -9.30 -2.01 -11.51
N PHE A 35 -8.48 -1.22 -12.14
CA PHE A 35 -8.37 0.19 -11.82
C PHE A 35 -9.23 1.03 -12.75
N THR A 36 -9.65 2.16 -12.26
CA THR A 36 -10.26 3.19 -13.06
C THR A 36 -9.52 4.47 -12.70
N VAL A 37 -8.87 5.07 -13.69
CA VAL A 37 -8.06 6.26 -13.49
C VAL A 37 -8.71 7.41 -14.24
N GLU A 38 -8.98 8.49 -13.54
CA GLU A 38 -9.64 9.64 -14.14
C GLU A 38 -8.74 10.84 -14.13
N LEU A 39 -8.37 11.29 -15.30
CA LEU A 39 -7.53 12.46 -15.48
C LEU A 39 -8.28 13.47 -16.33
N ALA A 40 -7.82 14.70 -16.33
CA ALA A 40 -8.45 15.73 -17.16
C ALA A 40 -8.47 15.33 -18.64
N VAL A 41 -7.48 14.57 -19.06
CA VAL A 41 -7.38 14.16 -20.46
C VAL A 41 -8.19 12.92 -20.79
N GLY A 42 -8.80 12.30 -19.80
CA GLY A 42 -9.65 11.13 -20.06
C GLY A 42 -9.59 10.09 -18.98
N THR A 43 -10.34 9.03 -19.17
CA THR A 43 -10.45 7.94 -18.21
C THR A 43 -9.78 6.69 -18.78
N GLY A 44 -9.00 6.01 -17.95
CA GLY A 44 -8.38 4.75 -18.32
C GLY A 44 -8.81 3.65 -17.38
N ARG A 45 -8.73 2.41 -17.84
CA ARG A 45 -9.09 1.27 -17.01
C ARG A 45 -8.00 0.22 -17.06
N PRO A 46 -6.86 0.49 -16.48
CA PRO A 46 -5.75 -0.47 -16.52
C PRO A 46 -6.01 -1.65 -15.59
N LEU A 47 -5.44 -2.78 -15.96
CA LEU A 47 -5.46 -3.94 -15.12
C LEU A 47 -4.13 -3.96 -14.38
N VAL A 48 -4.16 -4.05 -13.08
CA VAL A 48 -2.95 -3.97 -12.27
C VAL A 48 -2.78 -5.26 -11.49
N THR A 49 -1.58 -5.80 -11.50
CA THR A 49 -1.27 -6.99 -10.74
C THR A 49 -0.19 -6.62 -9.74
N PHE A 50 -0.44 -6.88 -8.47
CA PHE A 50 0.52 -6.58 -7.43
C PHE A 50 1.15 -7.86 -6.88
N LYS A 51 2.45 -7.77 -6.60
CA LYS A 51 3.17 -8.76 -5.81
C LYS A 51 3.59 -8.04 -4.55
N GLN A 52 3.52 -8.70 -3.43
CA GLN A 52 3.77 -8.05 -2.17
C GLN A 52 4.74 -8.86 -1.31
N ASP A 53 5.70 -8.17 -0.72
CA ASP A 53 6.66 -8.77 0.17
C ASP A 53 6.72 -7.84 1.39
N GLY A 54 5.90 -8.11 2.39
CA GLY A 54 5.80 -7.22 3.54
C GLY A 54 5.20 -5.89 3.12
N GLU A 55 5.94 -4.83 3.33
CA GLU A 55 5.49 -3.51 2.93
C GLU A 55 5.88 -3.15 1.50
N LYS A 56 6.68 -3.98 0.86
CA LYS A 56 7.15 -3.67 -0.48
C LYS A 56 6.22 -4.25 -1.54
N ILE A 57 5.87 -3.46 -2.50
CA ILE A 57 5.04 -3.96 -3.60
C ILE A 57 5.71 -3.71 -4.93
N THR A 58 5.52 -4.65 -5.83
CA THR A 58 5.95 -4.53 -7.22
C THR A 58 4.81 -5.06 -8.07
N GLY A 59 4.91 -4.93 -9.35
CA GLY A 59 3.88 -5.51 -10.19
C GLY A 59 3.88 -4.95 -11.59
N THR A 60 2.74 -5.15 -12.25
CA THR A 60 2.56 -4.70 -13.62
C THR A 60 1.29 -3.89 -13.75
N TYR A 61 1.35 -2.95 -14.64
CA TYR A 61 0.23 -2.06 -14.93
C TYR A 61 -0.03 -2.23 -16.44
N GLU A 62 -1.17 -2.76 -16.79
CA GLU A 62 -1.51 -2.99 -18.18
C GLU A 62 -2.57 -2.01 -18.61
N GLY A 63 -2.19 -1.06 -19.42
CA GLY A 63 -3.12 -0.05 -19.87
C GLY A 63 -3.02 0.16 -21.37
N ARG A 64 -3.39 1.35 -21.78
CA ARG A 64 -3.45 1.70 -23.20
C ARG A 64 -2.12 1.51 -23.92
N TYR A 65 -1.03 1.70 -23.23
CA TYR A 65 0.28 1.62 -23.84
C TYR A 65 1.00 0.30 -23.56
N GLY A 66 0.26 -0.71 -23.14
CA GLY A 66 0.84 -2.01 -22.87
C GLY A 66 1.17 -2.22 -21.40
N LYS A 67 2.12 -3.07 -21.13
CA LYS A 67 2.49 -3.39 -19.78
C LYS A 67 3.62 -2.49 -19.31
N SER A 68 3.49 -2.02 -18.08
CA SER A 68 4.50 -1.19 -17.47
C SER A 68 4.80 -1.73 -16.08
N ALA A 69 6.00 -1.51 -15.59
CA ALA A 69 6.37 -1.95 -14.26
C ALA A 69 5.92 -0.94 -13.22
N LEU A 70 5.64 -1.41 -12.02
CA LEU A 70 5.36 -0.53 -10.92
C LEU A 70 6.10 -1.00 -9.68
N GLU A 71 6.36 -0.08 -8.77
CA GLU A 71 6.95 -0.43 -7.50
C GLU A 71 6.56 0.61 -6.46
N GLY A 72 6.47 0.19 -5.24
CA GLY A 72 6.07 1.08 -4.17
C GLY A 72 5.97 0.39 -2.83
N THR A 73 5.12 0.92 -1.98
CA THR A 73 4.96 0.40 -0.62
C THR A 73 3.51 0.40 -0.20
N VAL A 74 3.20 -0.48 0.75
CA VAL A 74 1.93 -0.43 1.44
C VAL A 74 2.27 -0.45 2.93
N LYS A 75 1.78 0.56 3.65
CA LYS A 75 2.01 0.64 5.08
C LYS A 75 0.64 0.76 5.73
N GLU A 76 0.32 -0.17 6.60
CA GLU A 76 -1.02 -0.29 7.15
C GLU A 76 -2.02 -0.32 5.99
N ASN A 77 -2.86 0.68 5.84
CA ASN A 77 -3.83 0.72 4.76
C ASN A 77 -3.43 1.68 3.65
N HIS A 78 -2.27 2.32 3.78
CA HIS A 78 -1.87 3.34 2.83
C HIS A 78 -0.96 2.75 1.76
N VAL A 79 -1.28 2.99 0.50
CA VAL A 79 -0.52 2.45 -0.61
C VAL A 79 0.03 3.61 -1.44
N GLU A 80 1.29 3.47 -1.84
CA GLU A 80 1.93 4.43 -2.73
C GLU A 80 2.76 3.66 -3.72
N PHE A 81 2.64 3.98 -4.98
CA PHE A 81 3.48 3.32 -5.98
C PHE A 81 3.67 4.21 -7.21
N ILE A 82 4.70 3.91 -7.94
CA ILE A 82 5.04 4.64 -9.15
C ILE A 82 4.96 3.68 -10.33
N VAL A 83 4.28 4.11 -11.37
CA VAL A 83 4.18 3.38 -12.61
C VAL A 83 5.03 4.13 -13.64
N THR A 84 5.88 3.42 -14.34
CA THR A 84 6.70 4.02 -15.37
C THR A 84 6.19 3.53 -16.73
N VAL A 85 5.66 4.44 -17.51
CA VAL A 85 5.03 4.10 -18.79
C VAL A 85 5.86 4.66 -19.93
N VAL A 86 6.07 3.85 -20.95
CA VAL A 86 6.73 4.32 -22.15
C VAL A 86 5.66 4.50 -23.22
N ALA A 87 5.42 5.73 -23.58
CA ALA A 87 4.38 6.04 -24.55
C ALA A 87 5.01 6.81 -25.71
N GLU A 88 4.92 6.25 -26.90
CA GLU A 88 5.43 6.92 -28.12
C GLU A 88 6.89 7.36 -27.95
N GLY A 89 7.70 6.49 -27.38
CA GLY A 89 9.12 6.78 -27.21
C GLY A 89 9.47 7.67 -26.03
N THR A 90 8.49 8.13 -25.30
CA THR A 90 8.71 9.00 -24.14
C THR A 90 8.35 8.24 -22.87
N THR A 91 9.21 8.34 -21.88
CA THR A 91 8.96 7.72 -20.58
C THR A 91 8.27 8.71 -19.66
N VAL A 92 7.13 8.33 -19.11
CA VAL A 92 6.42 9.17 -18.15
C VAL A 92 6.14 8.37 -16.91
N SER A 93 6.17 9.02 -15.78
CA SER A 93 5.88 8.38 -14.52
C SER A 93 4.57 8.85 -13.95
N GLY A 94 3.84 7.95 -13.33
CA GLY A 94 2.63 8.29 -12.60
C GLY A 94 2.82 7.91 -11.16
N ALA A 95 2.54 8.83 -10.26
CA ALA A 95 2.65 8.58 -8.84
C ALA A 95 1.25 8.38 -8.27
N PHE A 96 1.01 7.20 -7.73
CA PHE A 96 -0.29 6.84 -7.17
C PHE A 96 -0.19 6.78 -5.65
N ALA A 97 -1.19 7.33 -4.98
CA ALA A 97 -1.26 7.26 -3.53
C ALA A 97 -2.72 7.07 -3.13
N GLY A 98 -2.97 6.22 -2.18
CA GLY A 98 -4.35 6.00 -1.77
C GLY A 98 -4.46 5.09 -0.58
N ASP A 99 -5.67 4.66 -0.32
CA ASP A 99 -5.96 3.82 0.83
C ASP A 99 -6.71 2.57 0.41
N VAL A 100 -6.45 1.50 1.14
CA VAL A 100 -7.07 0.21 0.87
C VAL A 100 -8.16 -0.03 1.90
N GLU A 101 -9.30 -0.48 1.44
CA GLU A 101 -10.35 -0.86 2.34
C GLU A 101 -10.93 -2.16 1.83
N LYS A 102 -10.52 -3.26 2.40
CA LYS A 102 -10.94 -4.60 1.96
C LYS A 102 -10.57 -4.83 0.50
N ASP A 103 -11.56 -4.97 -0.35
CA ASP A 103 -11.32 -5.26 -1.76
C ASP A 103 -11.42 -4.03 -2.64
N ARG A 104 -11.27 -2.85 -2.05
CA ARG A 104 -11.31 -1.61 -2.79
C ARG A 104 -10.17 -0.71 -2.42
N MET A 105 -9.77 0.12 -3.35
CA MET A 105 -8.78 1.17 -3.10
C MET A 105 -9.26 2.43 -3.77
N THR A 106 -8.92 3.57 -3.18
CA THR A 106 -9.17 4.86 -3.82
C THR A 106 -8.01 5.78 -3.52
N GLY A 107 -7.80 6.74 -4.36
CA GLY A 107 -6.71 7.68 -4.12
C GLY A 107 -6.55 8.71 -5.21
N THR A 108 -5.37 9.29 -5.23
CA THR A 108 -5.03 10.33 -6.18
C THR A 108 -3.84 9.87 -7.01
N VAL A 109 -3.68 10.46 -8.17
CA VAL A 109 -2.58 10.14 -9.06
C VAL A 109 -2.08 11.41 -9.70
N GLU A 110 -0.78 11.44 -9.94
CA GLU A 110 -0.16 12.57 -10.59
C GLU A 110 0.70 12.02 -11.70
N TYR A 111 0.36 12.35 -12.94
CA TYR A 111 1.13 11.90 -14.08
C TYR A 111 1.93 13.06 -14.65
N GLU A 112 3.19 12.79 -14.93
CA GLU A 112 4.01 13.80 -15.56
C GLU A 112 3.39 14.16 -16.90
N GLY A 113 3.18 15.43 -17.12
CA GLY A 113 2.64 15.90 -18.40
C GLY A 113 1.14 15.77 -18.59
N ALA A 114 0.47 15.02 -17.73
CA ALA A 114 -0.97 14.84 -17.85
C ALA A 114 -1.73 15.38 -16.63
N GLY A 115 -1.01 15.77 -15.60
CA GLY A 115 -1.62 16.42 -14.45
C GLY A 115 -2.16 15.45 -13.43
N ASP A 116 -2.97 15.97 -12.55
CA ASP A 116 -3.50 15.23 -11.42
C ASP A 116 -4.85 14.60 -11.73
N GLY A 117 -5.15 13.57 -11.01
CA GLY A 117 -6.45 12.94 -11.14
C GLY A 117 -6.75 12.07 -9.96
N THR A 118 -7.77 11.23 -10.10
CA THR A 118 -8.17 10.31 -9.05
C THR A 118 -8.21 8.91 -9.63
N TRP A 119 -8.16 7.92 -8.75
CA TRP A 119 -8.26 6.55 -9.18
C TRP A 119 -9.01 5.73 -8.15
N SER A 120 -9.56 4.64 -8.61
CA SER A 120 -10.18 3.68 -7.73
C SER A 120 -9.86 2.29 -8.27
N ALA A 121 -9.98 1.29 -7.44
CA ALA A 121 -9.67 -0.07 -7.83
C ALA A 121 -10.55 -1.05 -7.09
N VAL A 122 -10.83 -2.16 -7.75
CA VAL A 122 -11.62 -3.23 -7.16
C VAL A 122 -10.86 -4.51 -7.38
N ARG A 123 -10.75 -5.32 -6.36
CA ARG A 123 -10.01 -6.57 -6.45
C ARG A 123 -10.73 -7.54 -7.39
N ILE A 124 -9.97 -8.18 -8.24
CA ILE A 124 -10.53 -9.21 -9.10
C ILE A 124 -10.37 -10.52 -8.38
N PRO A 125 -11.46 -11.24 -8.12
CA PRO A 125 -11.36 -12.51 -7.41
C PRO A 125 -10.51 -13.50 -8.17
N GLU A 126 -9.76 -14.31 -7.42
CA GLU A 126 -8.98 -15.34 -8.04
C GLU A 126 -9.92 -16.41 -8.61
N LYS A 127 -9.60 -16.89 -9.79
CA LYS A 127 -10.38 -17.94 -10.36
C LYS A 127 -9.90 -19.24 -9.82
N ARG A 128 -10.80 -20.09 -9.49
CA ARG A 128 -10.44 -21.43 -9.07
C ARG A 128 -10.67 -22.40 -10.12
#